data_0acd05d0dd1d8a2977a9638b360c2855
#
_entry.id   0acd05d0dd1d8a2977a9638b360c2855
#
_cell.length_a   1.000
_cell.length_b   1.000
_cell.length_c   1.000
_cell.angle_alpha   90.00
_cell.angle_beta   90.00
_cell.angle_gamma   90.00
#
_symmetry.space_group_name_H-M   'P 1'
#
loop_
_entity.id
_entity.type
_entity.pdbx_description
1 polymer ?
#
loop_
_entity_poly.entity_id
_entity_poly.type
_entity_poly.pdbx_seq_one_letter_code
_entity_poly.pdbx_strand_id
1 'polypeptide(L)'
;MKARIPGGMDKDSMMKRIQQMQEDMERVQTEVETSSYSASAGGGAVEAGVSGKHEVQSITISPDVVDPDDVEMLQDMVIVAVNEAIRKASEAMEKGIEAAKGGLSIPGLF
;
A
#
# COMPACT_ATOMS: atom_id res chain seq x y z
N MET A 1 -6.83 49.55 1.19
CA MET A 1 -5.81 48.56 1.36
C MET A 1 -6.35 47.17 1.44
N LYS A 2 -5.69 46.24 0.82
CA LYS A 2 -6.17 44.91 0.84
C LYS A 2 -5.56 44.12 1.92
N ALA A 3 -6.37 43.38 2.64
CA ALA A 3 -5.88 42.44 3.60
C ALA A 3 -5.24 41.26 2.85
N ARG A 4 -4.04 40.92 3.24
CA ARG A 4 -3.40 39.76 2.69
C ARG A 4 -3.25 38.71 3.72
N ILE A 5 -3.47 37.48 3.31
CA ILE A 5 -3.24 36.38 4.18
C ILE A 5 -1.74 36.18 4.32
N PRO A 6 -1.21 36.14 5.55
CA PRO A 6 0.22 35.92 5.75
C PRO A 6 0.66 34.64 5.05
N GLY A 7 1.81 34.71 4.41
CA GLY A 7 2.32 33.57 3.68
C GLY A 7 1.91 33.52 2.22
N GLY A 8 1.13 34.50 1.78
CA GLY A 8 0.76 34.63 0.39
C GLY A 8 -0.20 33.59 -0.14
N MET A 9 -0.90 32.93 0.77
CA MET A 9 -1.89 31.92 0.39
C MET A 9 -3.21 32.58 0.10
N ASP A 10 -3.51 32.75 -1.18
CA ASP A 10 -4.82 33.22 -1.55
C ASP A 10 -5.72 32.02 -1.85
N LYS A 11 -6.97 32.30 -2.19
CA LYS A 11 -7.95 31.26 -2.45
C LYS A 11 -7.58 30.40 -3.65
N ASP A 12 -7.08 31.03 -4.71
CA ASP A 12 -6.72 30.33 -5.92
C ASP A 12 -5.51 29.42 -5.71
N SER A 13 -4.50 29.90 -4.98
CA SER A 13 -3.33 29.08 -4.66
C SER A 13 -3.70 27.88 -3.82
N MET A 14 -4.61 28.09 -2.87
CA MET A 14 -5.06 27.01 -2.00
C MET A 14 -5.82 25.95 -2.78
N MET A 15 -6.69 26.40 -3.69
CA MET A 15 -7.45 25.46 -4.53
C MET A 15 -6.52 24.68 -5.46
N LYS A 16 -5.50 25.31 -5.99
CA LYS A 16 -4.52 24.60 -6.82
C LYS A 16 -3.77 23.54 -6.04
N ARG A 17 -3.43 23.82 -4.79
CA ARG A 17 -2.77 22.86 -3.93
C ARG A 17 -3.64 21.66 -3.63
N ILE A 18 -4.92 21.92 -3.32
CA ILE A 18 -5.88 20.85 -3.06
C ILE A 18 -6.04 20.00 -4.30
N GLN A 19 -6.17 20.63 -5.45
CA GLN A 19 -6.31 19.91 -6.71
C GLN A 19 -5.09 19.06 -7.00
N GLN A 20 -3.89 19.61 -6.80
CA GLN A 20 -2.65 18.88 -7.00
C GLN A 20 -2.55 17.68 -6.05
N MET A 21 -2.96 17.87 -4.81
CA MET A 21 -2.95 16.79 -3.84
C MET A 21 -3.89 15.66 -4.25
N GLN A 22 -5.09 16.00 -4.73
CA GLN A 22 -6.05 15.02 -5.20
C GLN A 22 -5.51 14.23 -6.38
N GLU A 23 -4.88 14.92 -7.33
CA GLU A 23 -4.27 14.26 -8.48
C GLU A 23 -3.15 13.32 -8.05
N ASP A 24 -2.32 13.75 -7.12
CA ASP A 24 -1.23 12.93 -6.59
C ASP A 24 -1.76 11.70 -5.86
N MET A 25 -2.84 11.86 -5.11
CA MET A 25 -3.46 10.73 -4.40
C MET A 25 -4.04 9.72 -5.37
N GLU A 26 -4.68 10.19 -6.43
CA GLU A 26 -5.20 9.29 -7.46
C GLU A 26 -4.09 8.54 -8.18
N ARG A 27 -2.99 9.23 -8.47
CA ARG A 27 -1.84 8.60 -9.10
C ARG A 27 -1.25 7.52 -8.20
N VAL A 28 -1.07 7.83 -6.93
CA VAL A 28 -0.56 6.87 -5.95
C VAL A 28 -1.47 5.65 -5.87
N GLN A 29 -2.77 5.89 -5.78
CA GLN A 29 -3.73 4.80 -5.70
C GLN A 29 -3.61 3.88 -6.91
N THR A 30 -3.54 4.45 -8.10
CA THR A 30 -3.41 3.66 -9.32
C THR A 30 -2.09 2.90 -9.35
N GLU A 31 -1.00 3.55 -8.99
CA GLU A 31 0.31 2.91 -8.97
C GLU A 31 0.35 1.72 -8.00
N VAL A 32 -0.21 1.89 -6.82
CA VAL A 32 -0.24 0.81 -5.84
C VAL A 32 -1.16 -0.32 -6.30
N GLU A 33 -2.34 0.01 -6.80
CA GLU A 33 -3.30 -0.99 -7.24
C GLU A 33 -2.80 -1.84 -8.40
N THR A 34 -1.94 -1.27 -9.24
CA THR A 34 -1.38 -1.97 -10.39
C THR A 34 -0.03 -2.61 -10.12
N SER A 35 0.50 -2.41 -8.92
CA SER A 35 1.77 -3.03 -8.51
C SER A 35 1.52 -4.39 -7.85
N SER A 36 2.60 -5.16 -7.73
CA SER A 36 2.57 -6.47 -7.07
C SER A 36 3.45 -6.44 -5.83
N TYR A 37 2.99 -7.12 -4.81
CA TYR A 37 3.70 -7.22 -3.53
C TYR A 37 3.83 -8.69 -3.18
N SER A 38 4.99 -9.10 -2.71
CA SER A 38 5.21 -10.50 -2.38
C SER A 38 5.81 -10.66 -1.00
N ALA A 39 5.58 -11.82 -0.43
CA ALA A 39 6.13 -12.20 0.85
C ALA A 39 6.25 -13.72 0.90
N SER A 40 7.11 -14.21 1.78
CA SER A 40 7.35 -15.64 1.90
C SER A 40 7.22 -16.09 3.35
N ALA A 41 7.08 -17.40 3.50
CA ALA A 41 7.07 -18.05 4.80
C ALA A 41 7.88 -19.35 4.72
N GLY A 42 8.25 -19.88 5.87
CA GLY A 42 9.00 -21.13 5.92
C GLY A 42 10.38 -21.05 5.28
N GLY A 43 11.08 -19.93 5.45
CA GLY A 43 12.40 -19.74 4.86
C GLY A 43 12.39 -19.64 3.35
N GLY A 44 11.29 -19.18 2.77
CA GLY A 44 11.13 -19.04 1.33
C GLY A 44 10.45 -20.23 0.67
N ALA A 45 10.00 -21.20 1.47
CA ALA A 45 9.36 -22.40 0.92
C ALA A 45 8.00 -22.10 0.30
N VAL A 46 7.30 -21.09 0.80
CA VAL A 46 6.02 -20.63 0.26
C VAL A 46 6.15 -19.14 -0.01
N GLU A 47 5.78 -18.71 -1.22
CA GLU A 47 5.78 -17.31 -1.58
C GLU A 47 4.42 -16.93 -2.12
N ALA A 48 3.87 -15.80 -1.66
CA ALA A 48 2.60 -15.29 -2.14
C ALA A 48 2.82 -13.96 -2.84
N GLY A 49 2.12 -13.73 -3.96
CA GLY A 49 2.10 -12.46 -4.66
C GLY A 49 0.67 -11.91 -4.67
N VAL A 50 0.53 -10.64 -4.30
CA VAL A 50 -0.77 -9.99 -4.29
C VAL A 50 -0.68 -8.65 -5.02
N SER A 51 -1.83 -8.19 -5.54
CA SER A 51 -1.93 -6.84 -6.09
C SER A 51 -2.16 -5.83 -4.98
N GLY A 52 -2.00 -4.55 -5.31
CA GLY A 52 -2.34 -3.49 -4.38
C GLY A 52 -3.81 -3.45 -4.00
N LYS A 53 -4.66 -4.18 -4.75
CA LYS A 53 -6.08 -4.34 -4.42
C LYS A 53 -6.33 -5.51 -3.49
N HIS A 54 -5.27 -6.10 -2.96
CA HIS A 54 -5.32 -7.23 -2.04
C HIS A 54 -5.87 -8.51 -2.70
N GLU A 55 -5.68 -8.64 -4.00
CA GLU A 55 -6.03 -9.87 -4.69
C GLU A 55 -4.80 -10.76 -4.82
N VAL A 56 -4.95 -12.01 -4.43
CA VAL A 56 -3.86 -12.98 -4.56
C VAL A 56 -3.68 -13.30 -6.05
N GLN A 57 -2.47 -13.09 -6.54
CA GLN A 57 -2.13 -13.31 -7.94
C GLN A 57 -1.34 -14.58 -8.15
N SER A 58 -0.55 -14.97 -7.16
CA SER A 58 0.29 -16.16 -7.27
C SER A 58 0.60 -16.75 -5.91
N ILE A 59 0.74 -18.06 -5.89
CA ILE A 59 1.25 -18.81 -4.75
C ILE A 59 2.26 -19.79 -5.31
N THR A 60 3.51 -19.69 -4.84
CA THR A 60 4.58 -20.59 -5.22
C THR A 60 4.96 -21.43 -4.02
N ILE A 61 4.96 -22.74 -4.18
CA ILE A 61 5.20 -23.69 -3.08
C ILE A 61 6.33 -24.62 -3.48
N SER A 62 7.36 -24.69 -2.64
CA SER A 62 8.44 -25.66 -2.83
C SER A 62 7.88 -27.07 -2.60
N PRO A 63 8.16 -28.02 -3.51
CA PRO A 63 7.71 -29.39 -3.30
C PRO A 63 8.22 -30.01 -2.00
N ASP A 64 9.34 -29.53 -1.49
CA ASP A 64 9.95 -30.06 -0.28
C ASP A 64 9.09 -29.91 0.97
N VAL A 65 8.15 -28.94 0.96
CA VAL A 65 7.27 -28.72 2.11
C VAL A 65 5.88 -29.28 1.89
N VAL A 66 5.66 -29.99 0.80
CA VAL A 66 4.37 -30.63 0.53
C VAL A 66 4.42 -32.03 1.12
N ASP A 67 3.87 -32.16 2.32
CA ASP A 67 3.84 -33.41 3.07
C ASP A 67 2.38 -33.79 3.33
N PRO A 68 1.90 -34.88 2.72
CA PRO A 68 0.51 -35.30 2.93
C PRO A 68 0.19 -35.61 4.38
N ASP A 69 1.21 -35.91 5.19
CA ASP A 69 1.01 -36.21 6.60
C ASP A 69 1.03 -34.95 7.48
N ASP A 70 1.36 -33.80 6.91
CA ASP A 70 1.37 -32.54 7.65
C ASP A 70 0.85 -31.39 6.77
N VAL A 71 -0.38 -31.53 6.35
CA VAL A 71 -1.04 -30.50 5.53
C VAL A 71 -1.24 -29.20 6.29
N GLU A 72 -1.43 -29.31 7.61
CA GLU A 72 -1.67 -28.16 8.47
C GLU A 72 -0.49 -27.19 8.46
N MET A 73 0.74 -27.71 8.46
CA MET A 73 1.94 -26.87 8.37
C MET A 73 1.94 -26.06 7.06
N LEU A 74 1.58 -26.71 5.95
CA LEU A 74 1.51 -26.03 4.66
C LEU A 74 0.45 -24.95 4.66
N GLN A 75 -0.72 -25.24 5.23
CA GLN A 75 -1.80 -24.27 5.34
C GLN A 75 -1.34 -23.02 6.11
N ASP A 76 -0.66 -23.23 7.22
CA ASP A 76 -0.17 -22.15 8.05
C ASP A 76 0.84 -21.27 7.30
N MET A 77 1.74 -21.88 6.55
CA MET A 77 2.72 -21.15 5.76
C MET A 77 2.05 -20.30 4.67
N VAL A 78 1.04 -20.85 4.01
CA VAL A 78 0.29 -20.10 3.00
C VAL A 78 -0.41 -18.90 3.61
N ILE A 79 -1.06 -19.09 4.77
CA ILE A 79 -1.74 -18.01 5.47
C ILE A 79 -0.74 -16.89 5.83
N VAL A 80 0.40 -17.24 6.39
CA VAL A 80 1.41 -16.27 6.77
C VAL A 80 1.93 -15.50 5.55
N ALA A 81 2.26 -16.20 4.48
CA ALA A 81 2.79 -15.57 3.27
C ALA A 81 1.75 -14.60 2.65
N VAL A 82 0.50 -15.04 2.53
CA VAL A 82 -0.57 -14.21 1.96
C VAL A 82 -0.83 -12.98 2.82
N ASN A 83 -0.97 -13.16 4.13
CA ASN A 83 -1.25 -12.04 5.02
C ASN A 83 -0.10 -11.03 5.04
N GLU A 84 1.12 -11.49 5.01
CA GLU A 84 2.28 -10.59 4.97
C GLU A 84 2.36 -9.81 3.65
N ALA A 85 2.05 -10.45 2.53
CA ALA A 85 2.01 -9.78 1.23
C ALA A 85 0.92 -8.71 1.21
N ILE A 86 -0.26 -9.02 1.76
CA ILE A 86 -1.36 -8.05 1.87
C ILE A 86 -0.94 -6.87 2.76
N ARG A 87 -0.24 -7.14 3.86
CA ARG A 87 0.24 -6.09 4.75
C ARG A 87 1.20 -5.15 4.01
N LYS A 88 2.07 -5.69 3.17
CA LYS A 88 2.98 -4.87 2.36
C LYS A 88 2.22 -3.99 1.38
N ALA A 89 1.19 -4.52 0.75
CA ALA A 89 0.35 -3.73 -0.15
C ALA A 89 -0.35 -2.60 0.59
N SER A 90 -0.89 -2.89 1.78
CA SER A 90 -1.55 -1.89 2.61
C SER A 90 -0.59 -0.79 3.05
N GLU A 91 0.61 -1.15 3.45
CA GLU A 91 1.63 -0.17 3.84
C GLU A 91 2.05 0.72 2.67
N ALA A 92 2.17 0.14 1.48
CA ALA A 92 2.52 0.92 0.30
C ALA A 92 1.44 1.97 0.00
N MET A 93 0.17 1.61 0.16
CA MET A 93 -0.93 2.55 -0.03
C MET A 93 -0.89 3.66 1.02
N GLU A 94 -0.73 3.30 2.29
CA GLU A 94 -0.65 4.28 3.37
C GLU A 94 0.49 5.25 3.18
N LYS A 95 1.68 4.74 2.91
CA LYS A 95 2.87 5.57 2.71
C LYS A 95 2.74 6.46 1.49
N GLY A 96 2.17 5.93 0.42
CA GLY A 96 1.99 6.68 -0.80
C GLY A 96 0.99 7.82 -0.63
N ILE A 97 -0.13 7.55 0.02
CA ILE A 97 -1.15 8.57 0.31
C ILE A 97 -0.59 9.64 1.24
N GLU A 98 0.14 9.23 2.26
CA GLU A 98 0.76 10.17 3.18
C GLU A 98 1.77 11.07 2.48
N ALA A 99 2.57 10.51 1.60
CA ALA A 99 3.53 11.30 0.81
C ALA A 99 2.80 12.27 -0.14
N ALA A 100 1.68 11.86 -0.72
CA ALA A 100 0.90 12.72 -1.60
C ALA A 100 0.26 13.88 -0.86
N LYS A 101 -0.08 13.69 0.41
CA LYS A 101 -0.59 14.79 1.24
C LYS A 101 0.49 15.82 1.52
N GLY A 102 1.74 15.40 1.55
CA GLY A 102 2.88 16.29 1.72
C GLY A 102 2.79 17.15 2.96
N GLY A 103 3.11 18.43 2.80
CA GLY A 103 3.08 19.37 3.90
C GLY A 103 1.69 19.83 4.31
N LEU A 104 0.64 19.27 3.74
CA LEU A 104 -0.73 19.62 4.12
C LEU A 104 -1.24 18.82 5.30
N SER A 105 -0.36 18.09 5.93
CA SER A 105 -0.68 17.36 7.15
C SER A 105 -0.92 18.37 8.26
N ILE A 106 -2.15 18.48 8.69
CA ILE A 106 -2.55 19.40 9.76
C ILE A 106 -3.00 18.56 10.94
N PRO A 107 -2.41 18.76 12.13
CA PRO A 107 -2.82 17.99 13.30
C PRO A 107 -4.32 18.13 13.54
N GLY A 108 -4.97 17.00 13.69
CA GLY A 108 -6.41 16.95 13.91
C GLY A 108 -7.25 16.87 12.66
N LEU A 109 -6.67 17.07 11.47
CA LEU A 109 -7.39 16.96 10.20
C LEU A 109 -7.02 15.72 9.41
N PHE A 110 -5.81 15.28 9.54
CA PHE A 110 -5.34 14.10 8.81
C PHE A 110 -4.76 13.06 9.74
#